data_24a3255f3516c9663e6a7c94e4919a3a
#
_entry.id   24a3255f3516c9663e6a7c94e4919a3a
#
_cell.length_a   1.000
_cell.length_b   1.000
_cell.length_c   1.000
_cell.angle_alpha   90.00
_cell.angle_beta   90.00
_cell.angle_gamma   90.00
#
_symmetry.space_group_name_H-M   'P 1'
#
loop_
_entity.id
_entity.type
_entity.pdbx_description
1 polymer ?
#
loop_
_entity_poly.entity_id
_entity_poly.type
_entity_poly.pdbx_seq_one_letter_code
_entity_poly.pdbx_strand_id
1 'polypeptide(L)'
;MCNRFRSLEEWSQIPRDLYSGPRLNFEFNPNVAPTETVPALIAGDGAAIARFGINRLFPNGKPRPPLLNARTDGLRKGQFRTHMSKRRCVIPAAGFYEWREEGGKQPYYFARKEGKPLMLAGIWEEAEYKGDRRIAFAILTEEPNELVAPYHDRMPLALADDKVALWLDLGEEAPLEQKLLLDLAEFAVRPMGRAMNNVREKNLAAFDPDAKAA
;
A
#
# COMPACT_ATOMS: atom_id res chain seq x y z
N MET A 1 -11.09 2.66 1.87
CA MET A 1 -9.93 1.78 2.22
C MET A 1 -9.00 1.73 1.02
N CYS A 2 -7.70 1.89 1.24
CA CYS A 2 -6.69 1.93 0.17
C CYS A 2 -6.66 0.62 -0.64
N ASN A 3 -7.47 0.55 -1.67
CA ASN A 3 -7.58 -0.63 -2.54
C ASN A 3 -6.89 -0.43 -3.89
N ARG A 4 -6.33 0.75 -4.13
CA ARG A 4 -5.68 1.13 -5.37
C ARG A 4 -4.53 2.08 -5.08
N PHE A 5 -3.37 1.82 -5.70
CA PHE A 5 -2.22 2.69 -5.57
C PHE A 5 -1.36 2.66 -6.85
N ARG A 6 -0.42 3.58 -6.95
CA ARG A 6 0.56 3.64 -8.04
C ARG A 6 1.88 3.06 -7.54
N SER A 7 2.44 2.10 -8.27
CA SER A 7 3.78 1.58 -7.96
C SER A 7 4.85 2.65 -8.21
N LEU A 8 6.06 2.39 -7.72
CA LEU A 8 7.23 3.12 -8.21
C LEU A 8 7.46 2.82 -9.69
N GLU A 9 8.12 3.73 -10.39
CA GLU A 9 8.55 3.53 -11.78
C GLU A 9 9.79 2.65 -11.84
N GLU A 10 10.71 2.85 -10.88
CA GLU A 10 11.93 2.07 -10.78
C GLU A 10 12.41 1.93 -9.32
N TRP A 11 13.21 0.89 -9.06
CA TRP A 11 13.74 0.62 -7.73
C TRP A 11 14.64 1.72 -7.18
N SER A 12 15.30 2.48 -8.03
CA SER A 12 16.21 3.58 -7.66
C SER A 12 15.50 4.72 -6.92
N GLN A 13 14.17 4.80 -7.01
CA GLN A 13 13.37 5.76 -6.25
C GLN A 13 13.33 5.46 -4.74
N ILE A 14 13.69 4.25 -4.30
CA ILE A 14 13.83 3.93 -2.89
C ILE A 14 15.18 4.45 -2.39
N PRO A 15 15.21 5.38 -1.44
CA PRO A 15 16.45 5.89 -0.87
C PRO A 15 17.32 4.77 -0.28
N ARG A 16 18.65 4.84 -0.48
CA ARG A 16 19.57 3.78 -0.05
C ARG A 16 19.71 3.65 1.46
N ASP A 17 19.48 4.71 2.19
CA ASP A 17 19.42 4.74 3.65
C ASP A 17 18.17 4.02 4.20
N LEU A 18 17.09 3.93 3.40
CA LEU A 18 15.91 3.14 3.75
C LEU A 18 16.05 1.66 3.37
N TYR A 19 16.77 1.37 2.29
CA TYR A 19 17.04 0.00 1.86
C TYR A 19 18.31 -0.09 1.02
N SER A 20 19.29 -0.82 1.53
CA SER A 20 20.60 -1.02 0.89
C SER A 20 20.80 -2.40 0.25
N GLY A 21 19.79 -3.28 0.31
CA GLY A 21 19.85 -4.64 -0.22
C GLY A 21 19.76 -4.73 -1.75
N PRO A 22 19.62 -5.95 -2.31
CA PRO A 22 19.53 -6.18 -3.75
C PRO A 22 18.33 -5.45 -4.37
N ARG A 23 18.54 -4.92 -5.57
CA ARG A 23 17.48 -4.28 -6.35
C ARG A 23 16.57 -5.35 -6.99
N LEU A 24 15.27 -5.09 -6.99
CA LEU A 24 14.32 -5.93 -7.71
C LEU A 24 13.99 -5.32 -9.08
N ASN A 25 13.84 -6.19 -10.08
CA ASN A 25 13.25 -5.80 -11.35
C ASN A 25 11.73 -5.99 -11.27
N PHE A 26 10.98 -5.00 -11.68
CA PHE A 26 9.53 -5.03 -11.75
C PHE A 26 9.03 -4.12 -12.87
N GLU A 27 7.81 -4.34 -13.30
CA GLU A 27 7.13 -3.46 -14.25
C GLU A 27 6.38 -2.36 -13.50
N PHE A 28 6.48 -1.13 -14.02
CA PHE A 28 5.70 -0.01 -13.53
C PHE A 28 4.19 -0.28 -13.70
N ASN A 29 3.43 -0.08 -12.63
CA ASN A 29 1.99 -0.19 -12.66
C ASN A 29 1.34 1.09 -12.14
N PRO A 30 0.77 1.95 -13.01
CA PRO A 30 0.17 3.21 -12.61
C PRO A 30 -1.12 3.03 -11.79
N ASN A 31 -1.66 1.79 -11.73
CA ASN A 31 -2.97 1.50 -11.17
C ASN A 31 -3.00 0.08 -10.59
N VAL A 32 -2.20 -0.13 -9.53
CA VAL A 32 -2.14 -1.42 -8.83
C VAL A 32 -3.49 -1.75 -8.21
N ALA A 33 -4.06 -2.86 -8.63
CA ALA A 33 -5.33 -3.38 -8.17
C ALA A 33 -5.15 -4.64 -7.32
N PRO A 34 -6.19 -5.07 -6.59
CA PRO A 34 -6.15 -6.33 -5.85
C PRO A 34 -5.67 -7.50 -6.71
N THR A 35 -4.80 -8.33 -6.14
CA THR A 35 -4.18 -9.52 -6.73
C THR A 35 -2.98 -9.28 -7.66
N GLU A 36 -2.68 -8.06 -8.01
CA GLU A 36 -1.46 -7.71 -8.75
C GLU A 36 -0.22 -7.71 -7.85
N THR A 37 0.96 -7.76 -8.45
CA THR A 37 2.23 -7.89 -7.74
C THR A 37 3.05 -6.62 -7.85
N VAL A 38 3.73 -6.27 -6.76
CA VAL A 38 4.63 -5.11 -6.66
C VAL A 38 5.81 -5.44 -5.74
N PRO A 39 6.89 -4.66 -5.79
CA PRO A 39 7.95 -4.76 -4.80
C PRO A 39 7.46 -4.45 -3.38
N ALA A 40 7.98 -5.21 -2.41
CA ALA A 40 7.79 -4.96 -0.99
C ALA A 40 9.11 -5.18 -0.24
N LEU A 41 9.39 -4.36 0.75
CA LEU A 41 10.47 -4.57 1.72
C LEU A 41 9.93 -5.49 2.82
N ILE A 42 10.62 -6.59 3.08
CA ILE A 42 10.18 -7.63 4.00
C ILE A 42 11.07 -7.61 5.23
N ALA A 43 10.49 -7.48 6.40
CA ALA A 43 11.22 -7.49 7.66
C ALA A 43 12.00 -8.81 7.82
N GLY A 44 13.32 -8.72 8.04
CA GLY A 44 14.22 -9.87 8.15
C GLY A 44 14.71 -10.46 6.83
N ASP A 45 13.94 -10.37 5.73
CA ASP A 45 14.23 -11.08 4.46
C ASP A 45 14.65 -10.17 3.31
N GLY A 46 14.72 -8.85 3.55
CA GLY A 46 15.14 -7.88 2.54
C GLY A 46 13.98 -7.39 1.66
N ALA A 47 13.86 -7.86 0.42
CA ALA A 47 12.80 -7.44 -0.50
C ALA A 47 12.32 -8.58 -1.39
N ALA A 48 11.04 -8.52 -1.77
CA ALA A 48 10.41 -9.51 -2.64
C ALA A 48 9.35 -8.87 -3.55
N ILE A 49 9.04 -9.55 -4.65
CA ILE A 49 7.82 -9.26 -5.43
C ILE A 49 6.65 -9.91 -4.69
N ALA A 50 5.75 -9.09 -4.18
CA ALA A 50 4.64 -9.52 -3.32
C ALA A 50 3.29 -9.20 -3.96
N ARG A 51 2.31 -10.07 -3.71
CA ARG A 51 0.95 -9.97 -4.23
C ARG A 51 0.08 -9.12 -3.30
N PHE A 52 -0.64 -8.17 -3.86
CA PHE A 52 -1.59 -7.36 -3.11
C PHE A 52 -2.85 -8.16 -2.75
N GLY A 53 -3.00 -8.47 -1.48
CA GLY A 53 -4.14 -9.20 -0.91
C GLY A 53 -3.79 -10.60 -0.40
N ILE A 54 -3.87 -10.75 0.91
CA ILE A 54 -3.67 -12.01 1.63
C ILE A 54 -4.89 -12.91 1.42
N ASN A 55 -4.67 -14.16 1.02
CA ASN A 55 -5.74 -15.12 0.83
C ASN A 55 -6.41 -15.45 2.15
N ARG A 56 -7.71 -15.59 2.12
CA ARG A 56 -8.51 -16.01 3.27
C ARG A 56 -9.49 -17.11 2.89
N LEU A 57 -9.79 -17.97 3.86
CA LEU A 57 -10.79 -19.01 3.70
C LEU A 57 -11.92 -18.81 4.73
N PHE A 58 -13.13 -19.23 4.36
CA PHE A 58 -14.20 -19.44 5.31
C PHE A 58 -13.91 -20.70 6.17
N PRO A 59 -14.56 -20.87 7.32
CA PRO A 59 -14.39 -22.08 8.14
C PRO A 59 -14.68 -23.39 7.37
N ASN A 60 -15.50 -23.34 6.33
CA ASN A 60 -15.81 -24.46 5.46
C ASN A 60 -14.80 -24.67 4.31
N GLY A 61 -13.65 -23.99 4.33
CA GLY A 61 -12.59 -24.09 3.33
C GLY A 61 -12.83 -23.31 2.03
N LYS A 62 -13.98 -22.67 1.85
CA LYS A 62 -14.25 -21.88 0.63
C LYS A 62 -13.44 -20.57 0.62
N PRO A 63 -12.96 -20.12 -0.56
CA PRO A 63 -12.26 -18.85 -0.68
C PRO A 63 -13.13 -17.66 -0.26
N ARG A 64 -12.52 -16.73 0.49
CA ARG A 64 -13.08 -15.40 0.78
C ARG A 64 -12.39 -14.36 -0.11
N PRO A 65 -12.97 -13.17 -0.27
CA PRO A 65 -12.24 -12.04 -0.84
C PRO A 65 -10.91 -11.83 -0.09
N PRO A 66 -9.80 -11.56 -0.81
CA PRO A 66 -8.50 -11.37 -0.19
C PRO A 66 -8.53 -10.19 0.81
N LEU A 67 -7.71 -10.29 1.83
CA LEU A 67 -7.50 -9.20 2.78
C LEU A 67 -6.58 -8.18 2.12
N LEU A 68 -7.10 -7.03 1.76
CA LEU A 68 -6.33 -5.94 1.14
C LEU A 68 -5.81 -4.98 2.20
N ASN A 69 -6.58 -4.79 3.28
CA ASN A 69 -6.27 -3.84 4.33
C ASN A 69 -6.48 -4.46 5.70
N ALA A 70 -5.61 -4.11 6.64
CA ALA A 70 -5.75 -4.43 8.04
C ALA A 70 -5.78 -3.14 8.87
N ARG A 71 -6.77 -3.02 9.77
CA ARG A 71 -6.94 -1.81 10.59
C ARG A 71 -5.99 -1.82 11.77
N THR A 72 -5.32 -0.69 12.02
CA THR A 72 -4.36 -0.56 13.14
C THR A 72 -4.99 -0.76 14.50
N ASP A 73 -6.25 -0.36 14.69
CA ASP A 73 -7.01 -0.50 15.95
C ASP A 73 -7.30 -1.96 16.37
N GLY A 74 -7.19 -2.91 15.44
CA GLY A 74 -7.42 -4.35 15.69
C GLY A 74 -6.15 -5.23 15.71
N LEU A 75 -4.97 -4.67 15.42
CA LEU A 75 -3.77 -5.48 15.14
C LEU A 75 -3.15 -6.17 16.35
N ARG A 76 -3.21 -5.56 17.54
CA ARG A 76 -2.62 -6.12 18.77
C ARG A 76 -3.43 -7.25 19.38
N LYS A 77 -4.70 -7.36 19.00
CA LYS A 77 -5.63 -8.39 19.52
C LYS A 77 -6.09 -9.27 18.36
N GLY A 78 -6.00 -10.60 18.55
CA GLY A 78 -6.58 -11.55 17.60
C GLY A 78 -5.63 -12.05 16.51
N GLN A 79 -6.18 -12.30 15.32
CA GLN A 79 -5.53 -13.03 14.20
C GLN A 79 -4.27 -12.37 13.63
N PHE A 80 -4.02 -11.08 13.84
CA PHE A 80 -2.86 -10.39 13.30
C PHE A 80 -1.67 -10.24 14.24
N ARG A 81 -1.77 -10.72 15.48
CA ARG A 81 -0.69 -10.61 16.47
C ARG A 81 0.64 -11.18 15.95
N THR A 82 0.59 -12.38 15.35
CA THR A 82 1.78 -13.01 14.75
C THR A 82 2.33 -12.22 13.57
N HIS A 83 1.46 -11.64 12.73
CA HIS A 83 1.89 -10.80 11.64
C HIS A 83 2.62 -9.55 12.15
N MET A 84 2.08 -8.92 13.17
CA MET A 84 2.69 -7.73 13.78
C MET A 84 4.03 -8.00 14.44
N SER A 85 4.24 -9.19 15.01
CA SER A 85 5.52 -9.54 15.65
C SER A 85 6.57 -10.10 14.69
N LYS A 86 6.17 -10.71 13.56
CA LYS A 86 7.10 -11.49 12.73
C LYS A 86 6.99 -11.23 11.23
N ARG A 87 5.95 -10.54 10.76
CA ARG A 87 5.61 -10.46 9.33
C ARG A 87 5.20 -9.04 8.94
N ARG A 88 6.02 -8.05 9.36
CA ARG A 88 5.86 -6.68 8.91
C ARG A 88 6.54 -6.48 7.55
N CYS A 89 5.97 -5.62 6.74
CA CYS A 89 6.55 -5.22 5.46
C CYS A 89 6.28 -3.74 5.18
N VAL A 90 6.98 -3.20 4.20
CA VAL A 90 6.72 -1.87 3.65
C VAL A 90 6.49 -2.00 2.15
N ILE A 91 5.48 -1.34 1.65
CA ILE A 91 5.15 -1.26 0.24
C ILE A 91 5.52 0.14 -0.25
N PRO A 92 6.65 0.28 -0.96
CA PRO A 92 7.01 1.54 -1.59
C PRO A 92 6.03 1.86 -2.73
N ALA A 93 5.40 3.02 -2.68
CA ALA A 93 4.41 3.46 -3.65
C ALA A 93 4.66 4.91 -4.06
N ALA A 94 4.36 5.27 -5.30
CA ALA A 94 4.41 6.66 -5.75
C ALA A 94 3.24 7.48 -5.17
N GLY A 95 2.15 6.80 -4.80
CA GLY A 95 0.97 7.40 -4.18
C GLY A 95 -0.20 6.43 -4.17
N PHE A 96 -1.31 6.82 -3.59
CA PHE A 96 -2.52 6.02 -3.54
C PHE A 96 -3.74 6.77 -4.06
N TYR A 97 -4.81 6.03 -4.34
CA TYR A 97 -6.06 6.57 -4.87
C TYR A 97 -7.20 6.34 -3.89
N GLU A 98 -8.04 7.37 -3.73
CA GLU A 98 -9.33 7.27 -3.06
C GLU A 98 -10.41 8.00 -3.86
N TRP A 99 -11.65 7.69 -3.58
CA TRP A 99 -12.80 8.17 -4.35
C TRP A 99 -13.76 8.97 -3.49
N ARG A 100 -14.22 10.07 -4.06
CA ARG A 100 -15.33 10.83 -3.50
C ARG A 100 -16.60 10.50 -4.24
N GLU A 101 -17.67 10.20 -3.50
CA GLU A 101 -18.96 9.77 -4.10
C GLU A 101 -19.74 10.93 -4.74
N GLU A 102 -19.43 12.19 -4.42
CA GLU A 102 -20.13 13.35 -4.96
C GLU A 102 -19.98 13.44 -6.48
N GLY A 103 -21.13 13.52 -7.19
CA GLY A 103 -21.17 13.63 -8.65
C GLY A 103 -20.74 12.35 -9.38
N GLY A 104 -20.75 11.18 -8.73
CA GLY A 104 -20.37 9.86 -9.24
C GLY A 104 -18.88 9.63 -9.20
N LYS A 105 -18.42 8.78 -8.33
CA LYS A 105 -17.06 8.20 -8.13
C LYS A 105 -15.93 8.99 -8.78
N GLN A 106 -15.63 10.17 -8.22
CA GLN A 106 -14.51 10.99 -8.65
C GLN A 106 -13.23 10.50 -7.98
N PRO A 107 -12.23 9.99 -8.73
CA PRO A 107 -10.95 9.55 -8.17
C PRO A 107 -10.04 10.74 -7.85
N TYR A 108 -9.27 10.58 -6.78
CA TYR A 108 -8.23 11.50 -6.34
C TYR A 108 -6.94 10.75 -6.08
N TYR A 109 -5.81 11.38 -6.38
CA TYR A 109 -4.48 10.86 -6.18
C TYR A 109 -3.79 11.60 -5.04
N PHE A 110 -3.31 10.84 -4.08
CA PHE A 110 -2.58 11.30 -2.91
C PHE A 110 -1.13 10.85 -3.04
N ALA A 111 -0.20 11.77 -2.98
CA ALA A 111 1.23 11.51 -3.11
C ALA A 111 2.03 12.43 -2.19
N ARG A 112 3.31 12.09 -1.98
CA ARG A 112 4.25 13.05 -1.38
C ARG A 112 4.57 14.16 -2.36
N LYS A 113 4.71 15.36 -1.82
CA LYS A 113 5.32 16.49 -2.52
C LYS A 113 6.73 16.10 -2.97
N GLU A 114 7.25 16.73 -4.02
CA GLU A 114 8.59 16.46 -4.58
C GLU A 114 8.75 15.06 -5.18
N GLY A 115 7.69 14.27 -5.35
CA GLY A 115 7.73 12.96 -5.98
C GLY A 115 8.45 11.87 -5.17
N LYS A 116 8.73 12.12 -3.89
CA LYS A 116 9.29 11.09 -3.00
C LYS A 116 8.30 9.92 -2.82
N PRO A 117 8.77 8.69 -2.66
CA PRO A 117 7.90 7.55 -2.43
C PRO A 117 7.16 7.65 -1.08
N LEU A 118 5.95 7.12 -1.05
CA LEU A 118 5.25 6.75 0.17
C LEU A 118 5.73 5.38 0.63
N MET A 119 6.09 5.24 1.88
CA MET A 119 6.49 3.98 2.49
C MET A 119 5.29 3.42 3.27
N LEU A 120 4.42 2.65 2.59
CA LEU A 120 3.17 2.17 3.17
C LEU A 120 3.45 0.95 4.07
N ALA A 121 3.08 1.06 5.35
CA ALA A 121 3.20 -0.05 6.29
C ALA A 121 2.23 -1.18 5.92
N GLY A 122 2.69 -2.41 6.06
CA GLY A 122 1.92 -3.60 5.76
C GLY A 122 2.27 -4.79 6.63
N ILE A 123 1.45 -5.80 6.51
CA ILE A 123 1.71 -7.15 7.02
C ILE A 123 1.71 -8.13 5.85
N TRP A 124 2.45 -9.22 5.98
CA TRP A 124 2.58 -10.20 4.91
C TRP A 124 2.41 -11.64 5.40
N GLU A 125 2.18 -12.55 4.48
CA GLU A 125 2.26 -13.98 4.70
C GLU A 125 2.70 -14.71 3.44
N GLU A 126 3.23 -15.91 3.61
CA GLU A 126 3.38 -16.84 2.49
C GLU A 126 2.01 -17.44 2.16
N ALA A 127 1.68 -17.42 0.89
CA ALA A 127 0.45 -17.99 0.38
C ALA A 127 0.74 -18.86 -0.86
N GLU A 128 0.07 -19.97 -0.95
CA GLU A 128 0.06 -20.75 -2.18
C GLU A 128 -0.91 -20.12 -3.18
N TYR A 129 -0.42 -19.88 -4.41
CA TYR A 129 -1.23 -19.34 -5.49
C TYR A 129 -0.92 -20.10 -6.78
N LYS A 130 -1.90 -20.87 -7.28
CA LYS A 130 -1.77 -21.71 -8.48
C LYS A 130 -0.58 -22.68 -8.44
N GLY A 131 -0.28 -23.24 -7.27
CA GLY A 131 0.84 -24.17 -7.07
C GLY A 131 2.19 -23.52 -6.73
N ASP A 132 2.29 -22.19 -6.81
CA ASP A 132 3.51 -21.44 -6.42
C ASP A 132 3.39 -20.83 -5.04
N ARG A 133 4.45 -20.91 -4.23
CA ARG A 133 4.56 -20.15 -2.98
C ARG A 133 4.91 -18.71 -3.32
N ARG A 134 4.09 -17.77 -2.84
CA ARG A 134 4.28 -16.34 -3.05
C ARG A 134 4.08 -15.58 -1.75
N ILE A 135 4.77 -14.48 -1.61
CA ILE A 135 4.48 -13.50 -0.56
C ILE A 135 3.24 -12.71 -0.97
N ALA A 136 2.28 -12.63 -0.05
CA ALA A 136 1.10 -11.79 -0.18
C ALA A 136 1.06 -10.77 0.96
N PHE A 137 0.59 -9.55 0.71
CA PHE A 137 0.54 -8.50 1.71
C PHE A 137 -0.83 -7.84 1.82
N ALA A 138 -1.06 -7.23 2.99
CA ALA A 138 -2.16 -6.31 3.23
C ALA A 138 -1.59 -4.98 3.76
N ILE A 139 -2.11 -3.86 3.26
CA ILE A 139 -1.72 -2.52 3.70
C ILE A 139 -2.40 -2.22 5.04
N LEU A 140 -1.66 -1.65 5.99
CA LEU A 140 -2.24 -1.14 7.21
C LEU A 140 -2.99 0.16 6.95
N THR A 141 -4.14 0.30 7.60
CA THR A 141 -4.94 1.51 7.50
C THR A 141 -5.32 2.03 8.87
N GLU A 142 -5.42 3.34 8.97
CA GLU A 142 -5.80 4.09 10.16
C GLU A 142 -6.91 5.10 9.89
N GLU A 143 -7.28 5.88 10.90
CA GLU A 143 -8.18 7.01 10.73
C GLU A 143 -7.57 8.05 9.80
N PRO A 144 -8.37 8.69 8.93
CA PRO A 144 -7.87 9.64 7.97
C PRO A 144 -7.41 10.93 8.69
N ASN A 145 -6.35 11.54 8.18
CA ASN A 145 -5.99 12.89 8.56
C ASN A 145 -6.95 13.92 7.88
N GLU A 146 -6.78 15.20 8.20
CA GLU A 146 -7.61 16.29 7.69
C GLU A 146 -7.59 16.39 6.15
N LEU A 147 -6.51 15.98 5.49
CA LEU A 147 -6.39 15.98 4.04
C LEU A 147 -7.20 14.86 3.38
N VAL A 148 -7.24 13.67 3.98
CA VAL A 148 -7.90 12.48 3.41
C VAL A 148 -9.36 12.38 3.84
N ALA A 149 -9.70 12.86 5.04
CA ALA A 149 -11.05 12.79 5.60
C ALA A 149 -12.19 13.26 4.67
N PRO A 150 -12.03 14.31 3.84
CA PRO A 150 -13.05 14.71 2.87
C PRO A 150 -13.36 13.69 1.78
N TYR A 151 -12.51 12.68 1.61
CA TYR A 151 -12.58 11.70 0.52
C TYR A 151 -12.90 10.28 1.00
N HIS A 152 -12.34 9.90 2.15
CA HIS A 152 -12.52 8.56 2.68
C HIS A 152 -12.37 8.54 4.21
N ASP A 153 -13.05 7.58 4.88
CA ASP A 153 -13.03 7.37 6.34
C ASP A 153 -11.78 6.60 6.84
N ARG A 154 -10.89 6.18 5.95
CA ARG A 154 -9.63 5.50 6.26
C ARG A 154 -8.54 5.96 5.31
N MET A 155 -7.28 5.92 5.78
CA MET A 155 -6.11 6.14 4.95
C MET A 155 -5.05 5.05 5.19
N PRO A 156 -4.13 4.80 4.24
CA PRO A 156 -3.01 3.91 4.48
C PRO A 156 -2.05 4.52 5.52
N LEU A 157 -1.46 3.66 6.36
CA LEU A 157 -0.40 4.05 7.28
C LEU A 157 0.88 4.32 6.48
N ALA A 158 1.16 5.58 6.17
CA ALA A 158 2.39 6.00 5.50
C ALA A 158 3.45 6.36 6.56
N LEU A 159 4.57 5.64 6.54
CA LEU A 159 5.66 5.83 7.49
C LEU A 159 6.50 7.04 7.13
N ALA A 160 6.93 7.78 8.14
CA ALA A 160 8.03 8.73 8.00
C ALA A 160 9.33 7.98 7.67
N ASP A 161 10.23 8.60 6.91
CA ASP A 161 11.42 7.93 6.39
C ASP A 161 12.31 7.37 7.53
N ASP A 162 12.49 8.13 8.61
CA ASP A 162 13.24 7.72 9.79
C ASP A 162 12.58 6.58 10.61
N LYS A 163 11.35 6.21 10.29
CA LYS A 163 10.58 5.14 10.95
C LYS A 163 10.55 3.83 10.17
N VAL A 164 11.01 3.82 8.91
CA VAL A 164 10.98 2.63 8.07
C VAL A 164 11.84 1.51 8.65
N ALA A 165 13.07 1.82 9.08
CA ALA A 165 13.96 0.84 9.69
C ALA A 165 13.38 0.26 11.00
N LEU A 166 12.83 1.12 11.86
CA LEU A 166 12.17 0.72 13.10
C LEU A 166 10.95 -0.19 12.83
N TRP A 167 10.18 0.11 11.79
CA TRP A 167 9.05 -0.72 11.40
C TRP A 167 9.48 -2.11 10.93
N LEU A 168 10.59 -2.21 10.23
CA LEU A 168 11.13 -3.47 9.71
C LEU A 168 11.98 -4.24 10.72
N ASP A 169 12.33 -3.67 11.87
CA ASP A 169 13.04 -4.35 12.94
C ASP A 169 12.10 -5.25 13.75
N LEU A 170 12.21 -6.57 13.55
CA LEU A 170 11.41 -7.56 14.26
C LEU A 170 11.89 -7.84 15.69
N GLY A 171 13.05 -7.32 16.09
CA GLY A 171 13.55 -7.39 17.48
C GLY A 171 12.74 -6.53 18.44
N GLU A 172 12.05 -5.52 17.92
CA GLU A 172 11.24 -4.58 18.70
C GLU A 172 9.73 -4.85 18.53
N GLU A 173 8.97 -4.57 19.58
CA GLU A 173 7.51 -4.58 19.48
C GLU A 173 7.07 -3.53 18.45
N ALA A 174 6.06 -3.87 17.63
CA ALA A 174 5.59 -2.97 16.60
C ALA A 174 5.20 -1.60 17.19
N PRO A 175 5.85 -0.51 16.77
CA PRO A 175 5.77 0.79 17.44
C PRO A 175 4.50 1.59 17.08
N LEU A 176 3.33 0.93 17.12
CA LEU A 176 2.04 1.54 16.75
C LEU A 176 1.63 2.74 17.63
N GLU A 177 2.23 2.89 18.81
CA GLU A 177 1.96 4.03 19.71
C GLU A 177 2.88 5.21 19.46
N GLN A 178 3.96 5.01 18.72
CA GLN A 178 4.85 6.08 18.32
C GLN A 178 4.25 6.81 17.10
N LYS A 179 4.57 8.10 16.98
CA LYS A 179 4.22 8.86 15.77
C LYS A 179 5.03 8.33 14.59
N LEU A 180 4.49 7.31 13.91
CA LEU A 180 5.11 6.67 12.75
C LEU A 180 4.86 7.42 11.46
N LEU A 181 3.91 8.32 11.47
CA LEU A 181 3.30 8.90 10.30
C LEU A 181 4.14 9.99 9.66
N LEU A 182 4.11 9.97 8.36
CA LEU A 182 4.53 11.06 7.52
C LEU A 182 3.70 12.33 7.86
N ASP A 183 4.37 13.49 7.91
CA ASP A 183 3.70 14.75 8.18
C ASP A 183 2.67 15.07 7.09
N LEU A 184 1.51 15.58 7.52
CA LEU A 184 0.46 16.05 6.63
C LEU A 184 0.96 17.08 5.62
N ALA A 185 1.88 17.96 6.02
CA ALA A 185 2.47 18.98 5.16
C ALA A 185 3.22 18.41 3.95
N GLU A 186 3.66 17.15 4.03
CA GLU A 186 4.35 16.47 2.92
C GLU A 186 3.42 15.91 1.85
N PHE A 187 2.11 15.82 2.10
CA PHE A 187 1.16 15.31 1.12
C PHE A 187 0.65 16.36 0.15
N ALA A 188 0.32 15.89 -1.04
CA ALA A 188 -0.45 16.61 -2.04
C ALA A 188 -1.62 15.74 -2.51
N VAL A 189 -2.73 16.38 -2.86
CA VAL A 189 -3.91 15.73 -3.44
C VAL A 189 -4.30 16.41 -4.74
N ARG A 190 -4.69 15.62 -5.73
CA ARG A 190 -5.21 16.13 -7.00
C ARG A 190 -6.32 15.24 -7.55
N PRO A 191 -7.30 15.80 -8.27
CA PRO A 191 -8.30 15.01 -8.98
C PRO A 191 -7.63 14.20 -10.10
N MET A 192 -8.26 13.08 -10.48
CA MET A 192 -7.84 12.21 -11.57
C MET A 192 -8.96 12.01 -12.57
N GLY A 193 -8.61 11.72 -13.82
CA GLY A 193 -9.56 11.38 -14.86
C GLY A 193 -10.38 10.12 -14.49
N ARG A 194 -11.66 10.10 -14.87
CA ARG A 194 -12.59 8.99 -14.52
C ARG A 194 -12.24 7.65 -15.16
N ALA A 195 -11.34 7.61 -16.15
CA ALA A 195 -10.76 6.36 -16.67
C ALA A 195 -10.14 5.51 -15.55
N MET A 196 -9.66 6.16 -14.46
CA MET A 196 -9.17 5.51 -13.24
C MET A 196 -10.18 4.57 -12.57
N ASN A 197 -11.48 4.74 -12.81
CA ASN A 197 -12.53 3.85 -12.29
C ASN A 197 -12.42 2.43 -12.89
N ASN A 198 -11.83 2.29 -14.08
CA ASN A 198 -11.55 0.99 -14.67
C ASN A 198 -10.24 0.41 -14.10
N VAL A 199 -10.32 -0.70 -13.38
CA VAL A 199 -9.14 -1.37 -12.79
C VAL A 199 -8.14 -1.87 -13.84
N ARG A 200 -8.60 -2.10 -15.08
CA ARG A 200 -7.77 -2.60 -16.18
C ARG A 200 -7.07 -1.48 -16.94
N GLU A 201 -7.48 -0.23 -16.72
CA GLU A 201 -6.81 0.92 -17.35
C GLU A 201 -5.41 1.09 -16.75
N LYS A 202 -4.41 1.07 -17.61
CA LYS A 202 -2.99 1.20 -17.25
C LYS A 202 -2.31 2.33 -18.02
N ASN A 203 -3.05 3.05 -18.87
CA ASN A 203 -2.54 4.21 -19.56
C ASN A 203 -2.55 5.42 -18.63
N LEU A 204 -1.36 5.85 -18.22
CA LEU A 204 -1.21 6.99 -17.30
C LEU A 204 -1.80 8.29 -17.88
N ALA A 205 -1.72 8.50 -19.18
CA ALA A 205 -2.29 9.69 -19.85
C ALA A 205 -3.83 9.72 -19.76
N ALA A 206 -4.50 8.55 -19.71
CA ALA A 206 -5.94 8.49 -19.52
C ALA A 206 -6.39 8.91 -18.11
N PHE A 207 -5.46 9.03 -17.16
CA PHE A 207 -5.73 9.47 -15.79
C PHE A 207 -5.63 11.00 -15.62
N ASP A 208 -5.26 11.72 -16.67
CA ASP A 208 -5.35 13.17 -16.67
C ASP A 208 -6.83 13.60 -16.61
N PRO A 209 -7.22 14.45 -15.66
CA PRO A 209 -8.61 14.91 -15.53
C PRO A 209 -9.09 15.66 -16.77
N ASP A 210 -8.18 16.27 -17.53
CA ASP A 210 -8.47 17.01 -18.76
C ASP A 210 -8.38 16.16 -20.03
N ALA A 211 -7.99 14.87 -19.91
CA ALA A 211 -7.97 13.95 -21.03
C ALA A 211 -9.40 13.76 -21.58
N LYS A 212 -9.61 14.15 -22.84
CA LYS A 212 -10.87 13.85 -23.54
C LYS A 212 -11.03 12.35 -23.64
N ALA A 213 -12.22 11.85 -23.27
CA ALA A 213 -12.57 10.46 -23.53
C ALA A 213 -12.42 10.20 -25.03
N ALA A 214 -11.51 9.30 -25.39
CA ALA A 214 -11.31 8.86 -26.76
C ALA A 214 -12.45 7.93 -27.18
#